data_88135fc8c5d09fd8e5205698981e9a47
#
_entry.id   88135fc8c5d09fd8e5205698981e9a47
#
_cell.length_a   1.000
_cell.length_b   1.000
_cell.length_c   1.000
_cell.angle_alpha   90.00
_cell.angle_beta   90.00
_cell.angle_gamma   90.00
#
_symmetry.space_group_name_H-M   'P 1'
#
loop_
_entity.id
_entity.type
_entity.pdbx_description
1 polymer ?
#
loop_
_entity_poly.entity_id
_entity_poly.type
_entity_poly.pdbx_seq_one_letter_code
_entity_poly.pdbx_strand_id
1 'polypeptide(L)'
;MAISLFQSRMLIEGALAEGRALDLKPLSVVVLDPRAAMVAMISEDGVSQMRARIAHGKANAAIALGMGTRALMNRAEQQAYFIQAVNGVAGGDMVPVPGGVLLQDQEGTLLGAVGISGDTSDNDEAAAIAGIEAAGLNAITG
;
A
#
# COMPACT_ATOMS: atom_id res chain seq x y z
N MET A 1 9.11 -7.76 -14.63
CA MET A 1 9.30 -8.44 -13.33
C MET A 1 8.13 -8.08 -12.43
N ALA A 2 7.79 -8.96 -11.51
CA ALA A 2 6.70 -8.72 -10.58
C ALA A 2 7.02 -9.41 -9.25
N ILE A 3 6.41 -8.92 -8.18
CA ILE A 3 6.50 -9.57 -6.88
C ILE A 3 5.93 -11.00 -6.97
N SER A 4 6.63 -11.96 -6.37
CA SER A 4 6.18 -13.35 -6.35
C SER A 4 5.14 -13.56 -5.23
N LEU A 5 4.41 -14.67 -5.32
CA LEU A 5 3.50 -15.06 -4.24
C LEU A 5 4.25 -15.30 -2.93
N PHE A 6 5.44 -15.90 -3.01
CA PHE A 6 6.27 -16.13 -1.83
C PHE A 6 6.66 -14.81 -1.16
N GLN A 7 7.16 -13.84 -1.93
CA GLN A 7 7.50 -12.51 -1.41
C GLN A 7 6.28 -11.80 -0.83
N SER A 8 5.13 -11.93 -1.50
CA SER A 8 3.87 -11.32 -1.03
C SER A 8 3.46 -11.89 0.33
N ARG A 9 3.61 -13.20 0.54
CA ARG A 9 3.32 -13.83 1.82
C ARG A 9 4.27 -13.35 2.92
N MET A 10 5.57 -13.26 2.62
CA MET A 10 6.55 -12.73 3.57
C MET A 10 6.24 -11.29 3.96
N LEU A 11 5.88 -10.46 2.97
CA LEU A 11 5.51 -9.08 3.20
C LEU A 11 4.29 -8.98 4.12
N ILE A 12 3.24 -9.73 3.81
CA ILE A 12 2.01 -9.73 4.61
C ILE A 12 2.29 -10.16 6.03
N GLU A 13 3.03 -11.24 6.23
CA GLU A 13 3.37 -11.72 7.57
C GLU A 13 4.15 -10.68 8.35
N GLY A 14 5.14 -10.05 7.72
CA GLY A 14 5.94 -8.99 8.35
C GLY A 14 5.11 -7.78 8.71
N ALA A 15 4.20 -7.36 7.84
CA ALA A 15 3.32 -6.23 8.08
C ALA A 15 2.37 -6.51 9.26
N LEU A 16 1.77 -7.68 9.29
CA LEU A 16 0.85 -8.06 10.39
C LEU A 16 1.60 -8.23 11.71
N ALA A 17 2.82 -8.78 11.67
CA ALA A 17 3.65 -8.89 12.87
C ALA A 17 3.96 -7.50 13.46
N GLU A 18 4.31 -6.54 12.62
CA GLU A 18 4.54 -5.16 13.06
C GLU A 18 3.28 -4.53 13.63
N GLY A 19 2.14 -4.73 12.97
CA GLY A 19 0.85 -4.26 13.47
C GLY A 19 0.55 -4.81 14.85
N ARG A 20 0.84 -6.08 15.12
CA ARG A 20 0.62 -6.67 16.44
C ARG A 20 1.65 -6.18 17.45
N ALA A 21 2.92 -5.99 17.03
CA ALA A 21 3.96 -5.44 17.91
C ALA A 21 3.67 -4.01 18.36
N LEU A 22 3.07 -3.21 17.49
CA LEU A 22 2.70 -1.81 17.78
C LEU A 22 1.30 -1.68 18.39
N ASP A 23 0.59 -2.79 18.60
CA ASP A 23 -0.78 -2.83 19.11
C ASP A 23 -1.74 -1.97 18.27
N LEU A 24 -1.62 -2.06 16.96
CA LEU A 24 -2.51 -1.34 16.04
C LEU A 24 -3.88 -2.00 15.99
N LYS A 25 -4.86 -1.27 15.50
CA LYS A 25 -6.16 -1.85 15.14
C LYS A 25 -5.97 -2.90 14.04
N PRO A 26 -6.94 -3.82 13.86
CA PRO A 26 -6.84 -4.81 12.80
C PRO A 26 -6.60 -4.18 11.43
N LEU A 27 -5.77 -4.85 10.63
CA LEU A 27 -5.31 -4.35 9.33
C LEU A 27 -5.84 -5.19 8.17
N SER A 28 -6.09 -4.52 7.03
CA SER A 28 -6.21 -5.17 5.72
C SER A 28 -4.96 -4.85 4.92
N VAL A 29 -4.41 -5.85 4.23
CA VAL A 29 -3.21 -5.73 3.41
C VAL A 29 -3.51 -6.22 2.00
N VAL A 30 -3.20 -5.41 0.99
CA VAL A 30 -3.37 -5.75 -0.43
C VAL A 30 -2.03 -5.62 -1.12
N VAL A 31 -1.66 -6.63 -1.91
CA VAL A 31 -0.44 -6.63 -2.72
C VAL A 31 -0.83 -6.68 -4.19
N LEU A 32 -0.35 -5.72 -4.97
CA LEU A 32 -0.59 -5.62 -6.41
C LEU A 32 0.72 -5.78 -7.18
N ASP A 33 0.63 -6.34 -8.39
CA ASP A 33 1.77 -6.38 -9.33
C ASP A 33 1.93 -5.02 -10.05
N PRO A 34 2.95 -4.84 -10.91
CA PRO A 34 3.16 -3.55 -11.59
C PRO A 34 2.02 -3.12 -12.51
N ARG A 35 1.11 -4.02 -12.88
CA ARG A 35 -0.08 -3.69 -13.69
C ARG A 35 -1.30 -3.44 -12.83
N ALA A 36 -1.12 -3.36 -11.51
CA ALA A 36 -2.18 -3.25 -10.52
C ALA A 36 -3.10 -4.48 -10.45
N ALA A 37 -2.64 -5.63 -10.95
CA ALA A 37 -3.36 -6.88 -10.74
C ALA A 37 -3.12 -7.38 -9.31
N MET A 38 -4.18 -7.87 -8.66
CA MET A 38 -4.08 -8.33 -7.28
C MET A 38 -3.34 -9.66 -7.19
N VAL A 39 -2.28 -9.69 -6.40
CA VAL A 39 -1.51 -10.90 -6.13
C VAL A 39 -2.01 -11.58 -4.85
N ALA A 40 -2.27 -10.78 -3.81
CA ALA A 40 -2.72 -11.30 -2.52
C ALA A 40 -3.48 -10.23 -1.74
N MET A 41 -4.40 -10.66 -0.88
CA MET A 41 -5.13 -9.78 0.02
C MET A 41 -5.46 -10.55 1.28
N ILE A 42 -5.27 -9.92 2.43
CA ILE A 42 -5.64 -10.48 3.73
C ILE A 42 -6.25 -9.38 4.59
N SER A 43 -7.32 -9.75 5.30
CA SER A 43 -7.89 -8.92 6.36
C SER A 43 -7.80 -9.66 7.67
N GLU A 44 -7.30 -8.99 8.71
CA GLU A 44 -7.30 -9.54 10.06
C GLU A 44 -8.72 -9.62 10.62
N ASP A 45 -8.92 -10.49 11.59
CA ASP A 45 -10.21 -10.60 12.28
C ASP A 45 -10.58 -9.26 12.90
N GLY A 46 -11.85 -8.88 12.77
CA GLY A 46 -12.37 -7.66 13.38
C GLY A 46 -12.12 -6.38 12.60
N VAL A 47 -11.46 -6.43 11.45
CA VAL A 47 -11.24 -5.24 10.61
C VAL A 47 -12.58 -4.71 10.10
N SER A 48 -12.70 -3.39 9.98
CA SER A 48 -13.95 -2.82 9.46
C SER A 48 -14.08 -3.02 7.96
N GLN A 49 -15.33 -3.04 7.49
CA GLN A 49 -15.72 -3.46 6.14
C GLN A 49 -14.97 -2.77 5.01
N MET A 50 -14.72 -1.47 5.14
CA MET A 50 -14.13 -0.69 4.05
C MET A 50 -12.61 -0.82 3.94
N ARG A 51 -11.94 -1.41 4.95
CA ARG A 51 -10.48 -1.34 5.01
C ARG A 51 -9.78 -2.05 3.86
N ALA A 52 -10.28 -3.21 3.43
CA ALA A 52 -9.71 -3.91 2.28
C ALA A 52 -9.81 -3.06 1.00
N ARG A 53 -10.93 -2.37 0.81
CA ARG A 53 -11.13 -1.50 -0.35
C ARG A 53 -10.25 -0.25 -0.29
N ILE A 54 -10.10 0.34 0.90
CA ILE A 54 -9.20 1.48 1.11
C ILE A 54 -7.74 1.05 0.87
N ALA A 55 -7.35 -0.12 1.38
CA ALA A 55 -6.01 -0.68 1.15
C ALA A 55 -5.74 -0.87 -0.34
N HIS A 56 -6.70 -1.41 -1.08
CA HIS A 56 -6.60 -1.53 -2.54
C HIS A 56 -6.43 -0.17 -3.20
N GLY A 57 -7.24 0.81 -2.82
CA GLY A 57 -7.16 2.17 -3.37
C GLY A 57 -5.82 2.83 -3.11
N LYS A 58 -5.19 2.57 -1.96
CA LYS A 58 -3.84 3.07 -1.66
C LYS A 58 -2.80 2.42 -2.58
N ALA A 59 -2.82 1.09 -2.70
CA ALA A 59 -1.87 0.38 -3.57
C ALA A 59 -2.07 0.77 -5.04
N ASN A 60 -3.32 0.84 -5.49
CA ASN A 60 -3.66 1.22 -6.85
C ASN A 60 -3.22 2.63 -7.18
N ALA A 61 -3.41 3.57 -6.26
CA ALA A 61 -2.96 4.95 -6.43
C ALA A 61 -1.44 5.02 -6.63
N ALA A 62 -0.70 4.25 -5.84
CA ALA A 62 0.76 4.22 -5.94
C ALA A 62 1.21 3.73 -7.33
N ILE A 63 0.62 2.65 -7.84
CA ILE A 63 0.93 2.15 -9.18
C ILE A 63 0.51 3.16 -10.25
N ALA A 64 -0.70 3.69 -10.15
CA ALA A 64 -1.28 4.57 -11.18
C ALA A 64 -0.44 5.82 -11.40
N LEU A 65 0.11 6.41 -10.33
CA LEU A 65 0.86 7.65 -10.43
C LEU A 65 2.37 7.46 -10.23
N GLY A 66 2.83 6.24 -9.99
CA GLY A 66 4.25 5.93 -9.90
C GLY A 66 4.95 6.52 -8.68
N MET A 67 4.23 6.68 -7.57
CA MET A 67 4.78 7.22 -6.33
C MET A 67 4.01 6.69 -5.12
N GLY A 68 4.66 6.61 -3.96
CA GLY A 68 3.98 6.23 -2.73
C GLY A 68 2.89 7.22 -2.35
N THR A 69 1.89 6.76 -1.59
CA THR A 69 0.72 7.60 -1.29
C THR A 69 1.01 8.70 -0.26
N ARG A 70 2.14 8.67 0.42
CA ARG A 70 2.59 9.84 1.20
C ARG A 70 2.88 11.01 0.26
N ALA A 71 3.58 10.78 -0.84
CA ALA A 71 3.82 11.82 -1.85
C ALA A 71 2.52 12.30 -2.48
N LEU A 72 1.55 11.39 -2.69
CA LEU A 72 0.24 11.75 -3.20
C LEU A 72 -0.53 12.63 -2.22
N MET A 73 -0.44 12.34 -0.94
CA MET A 73 -1.06 13.20 0.09
C MET A 73 -0.47 14.60 0.06
N ASN A 74 0.86 14.70 -0.02
CA ASN A 74 1.54 15.99 -0.12
C ASN A 74 1.09 16.74 -1.39
N ARG A 75 0.93 16.03 -2.50
CA ARG A 75 0.42 16.59 -3.73
C ARG A 75 -1.03 17.07 -3.58
N ALA A 76 -1.86 16.28 -2.89
CA ALA A 76 -3.27 16.62 -2.66
C ALA A 76 -3.40 17.88 -1.79
N GLU A 77 -2.51 18.07 -0.82
CA GLU A 77 -2.51 19.28 0.02
C GLU A 77 -2.20 20.54 -0.79
N GLN A 78 -1.36 20.43 -1.83
CA GLN A 78 -0.96 21.56 -2.65
C GLN A 78 -1.85 21.73 -3.87
N GLN A 79 -2.33 20.64 -4.46
CA GLN A 79 -3.08 20.63 -5.72
C GLN A 79 -4.25 19.63 -5.63
N ALA A 80 -5.17 19.87 -4.72
CA ALA A 80 -6.35 19.00 -4.54
C ALA A 80 -7.10 18.79 -5.85
N TYR A 81 -7.20 19.84 -6.70
CA TYR A 81 -7.89 19.75 -7.97
C TYR A 81 -7.27 18.71 -8.91
N PHE A 82 -5.93 18.54 -8.88
CA PHE A 82 -5.27 17.53 -9.71
C PHE A 82 -5.64 16.13 -9.23
N ILE A 83 -5.52 15.88 -7.92
CA ILE A 83 -5.83 14.57 -7.35
C ILE A 83 -7.29 14.18 -7.57
N GLN A 84 -8.21 15.14 -7.44
CA GLN A 84 -9.63 14.89 -7.70
C GLN A 84 -9.87 14.52 -9.16
N ALA A 85 -9.21 15.23 -10.10
CA ALA A 85 -9.38 14.96 -11.53
C ALA A 85 -8.83 13.56 -11.88
N VAL A 86 -7.62 13.22 -11.43
CA VAL A 86 -7.03 11.93 -11.77
C VAL A 86 -7.75 10.77 -11.08
N ASN A 87 -8.32 11.00 -9.91
CA ASN A 87 -9.16 9.98 -9.26
C ASN A 87 -10.37 9.65 -10.13
N GLY A 88 -10.98 10.66 -10.78
CA GLY A 88 -12.04 10.43 -11.76
C GLY A 88 -11.56 9.58 -12.93
N VAL A 89 -10.38 9.89 -13.47
CA VAL A 89 -9.77 9.11 -14.56
C VAL A 89 -9.51 7.67 -14.13
N ALA A 90 -9.10 7.45 -12.89
CA ALA A 90 -8.85 6.13 -12.34
C ALA A 90 -10.13 5.36 -11.94
N GLY A 91 -11.30 5.93 -12.16
CA GLY A 91 -12.57 5.29 -11.79
C GLY A 91 -12.91 5.37 -10.31
N GLY A 92 -12.29 6.29 -9.56
CA GLY A 92 -12.58 6.51 -8.14
C GLY A 92 -11.79 5.58 -7.20
N ASP A 93 -10.88 4.76 -7.72
CA ASP A 93 -10.14 3.78 -6.92
C ASP A 93 -8.74 4.28 -6.57
N MET A 94 -8.66 5.47 -6.00
CA MET A 94 -7.41 6.04 -5.49
C MET A 94 -7.62 6.66 -4.12
N VAL A 95 -6.77 6.27 -3.16
CA VAL A 95 -6.81 6.83 -1.80
C VAL A 95 -5.44 7.48 -1.51
N PRO A 96 -5.35 8.82 -1.57
CA PRO A 96 -4.08 9.55 -1.54
C PRO A 96 -3.63 9.88 -0.12
N VAL A 97 -3.52 8.87 0.73
CA VAL A 97 -3.01 9.01 2.10
C VAL A 97 -2.02 7.88 2.39
N PRO A 98 -1.06 8.06 3.31
CA PRO A 98 -0.02 7.06 3.56
C PRO A 98 -0.56 5.66 3.82
N GLY A 99 0.22 4.66 3.42
CA GLY A 99 -0.14 3.25 3.51
C GLY A 99 -0.09 2.55 2.16
N GLY A 100 0.01 3.29 1.05
CA GLY A 100 0.31 2.75 -0.28
C GLY A 100 1.78 2.96 -0.59
N VAL A 101 2.54 1.87 -0.77
CA VAL A 101 3.99 1.92 -0.89
C VAL A 101 4.43 1.12 -2.11
N LEU A 102 5.28 1.69 -2.95
CA LEU A 102 5.84 0.97 -4.09
C LEU A 102 6.92 0.00 -3.61
N LEU A 103 7.01 -1.12 -4.29
CA LEU A 103 7.94 -2.21 -4.01
C LEU A 103 9.01 -2.25 -5.08
N GLN A 104 10.28 -2.18 -4.67
CA GLN A 104 11.40 -2.31 -5.59
C GLN A 104 12.35 -3.41 -5.12
N ASP A 105 13.01 -4.07 -6.08
CA ASP A 105 14.10 -4.97 -5.77
C ASP A 105 15.37 -4.18 -5.47
N GLN A 106 16.49 -4.90 -5.24
CA GLN A 106 17.75 -4.27 -4.90
C GLN A 106 18.38 -3.50 -6.07
N GLU A 107 17.94 -3.76 -7.31
CA GLU A 107 18.36 -3.04 -8.50
C GLU A 107 17.47 -1.85 -8.83
N GLY A 108 16.44 -1.60 -8.02
CA GLY A 108 15.50 -0.50 -8.25
C GLY A 108 14.37 -0.81 -9.23
N THR A 109 14.21 -2.07 -9.60
CA THR A 109 13.11 -2.50 -10.49
C THR A 109 11.80 -2.50 -9.72
N LEU A 110 10.77 -1.86 -10.29
CA LEU A 110 9.43 -1.87 -9.70
C LEU A 110 8.84 -3.28 -9.77
N LEU A 111 8.44 -3.82 -8.63
CA LEU A 111 7.81 -5.14 -8.52
C LEU A 111 6.32 -5.09 -8.24
N GLY A 112 5.79 -3.95 -7.84
CA GLY A 112 4.38 -3.78 -7.50
C GLY A 112 4.17 -2.74 -6.41
N ALA A 113 3.07 -2.88 -5.69
CA ALA A 113 2.76 -2.02 -4.55
C ALA A 113 2.02 -2.80 -3.47
N VAL A 114 2.14 -2.34 -2.23
CA VAL A 114 1.31 -2.79 -1.12
C VAL A 114 0.44 -1.63 -0.66
N GLY A 115 -0.77 -1.95 -0.23
CA GLY A 115 -1.65 -1.01 0.45
C GLY A 115 -2.09 -1.59 1.77
N ILE A 116 -2.08 -0.78 2.82
CA ILE A 116 -2.54 -1.17 4.16
C ILE A 116 -3.52 -0.14 4.68
N SER A 117 -4.58 -0.62 5.29
CA SER A 117 -5.58 0.21 5.95
C SER A 117 -6.13 -0.50 7.19
N GLY A 118 -6.32 0.24 8.26
CA GLY A 118 -6.89 -0.29 9.51
C GLY A 118 -6.67 0.63 10.69
N ASP A 119 -5.53 1.26 10.79
CA ASP A 119 -5.16 2.20 11.84
C ASP A 119 -5.05 3.62 11.28
N THR A 120 -4.23 4.49 11.85
CA THR A 120 -3.92 5.77 11.22
C THR A 120 -3.10 5.54 9.96
N SER A 121 -3.14 6.49 9.03
CA SER A 121 -2.38 6.37 7.79
C SER A 121 -0.88 6.24 8.03
N ASP A 122 -0.33 6.96 9.00
CA ASP A 122 1.09 6.86 9.36
C ASP A 122 1.43 5.46 9.92
N ASN A 123 0.58 4.90 10.76
CA ASN A 123 0.77 3.56 11.31
C ASN A 123 0.58 2.49 10.23
N ASP A 124 -0.36 2.66 9.32
CA ASP A 124 -0.54 1.78 8.17
C ASP A 124 0.73 1.73 7.32
N GLU A 125 1.34 2.89 7.07
CA GLU A 125 2.60 2.99 6.31
C GLU A 125 3.75 2.31 7.06
N ALA A 126 3.84 2.50 8.38
CA ALA A 126 4.88 1.85 9.18
C ALA A 126 4.80 0.33 9.08
N ALA A 127 3.60 -0.24 9.14
CA ALA A 127 3.40 -1.67 8.97
C ALA A 127 3.79 -2.12 7.55
N ALA A 128 3.47 -1.33 6.54
CA ALA A 128 3.84 -1.63 5.15
C ALA A 128 5.36 -1.68 4.99
N ILE A 129 6.07 -0.68 5.49
CA ILE A 129 7.53 -0.61 5.42
C ILE A 129 8.16 -1.84 6.09
N ALA A 130 7.70 -2.19 7.28
CA ALA A 130 8.22 -3.35 8.01
C ALA A 130 8.02 -4.66 7.22
N GLY A 131 6.85 -4.82 6.60
CA GLY A 131 6.57 -5.99 5.77
C GLY A 131 7.45 -6.05 4.53
N ILE A 132 7.64 -4.92 3.85
CA ILE A 132 8.49 -4.83 2.66
C ILE A 132 9.93 -5.21 3.00
N GLU A 133 10.46 -4.67 4.08
CA GLU A 133 11.82 -4.98 4.53
C GLU A 133 11.96 -6.44 4.93
N ALA A 134 10.94 -7.03 5.58
CA ALA A 134 10.94 -8.45 5.92
C ALA A 134 10.98 -9.35 4.69
N ALA A 135 10.47 -8.89 3.55
CA ALA A 135 10.52 -9.60 2.27
C ALA A 135 11.82 -9.34 1.49
N GLY A 136 12.76 -8.57 2.06
CA GLY A 136 14.02 -8.24 1.40
C GLY A 136 13.90 -7.22 0.28
N LEU A 137 12.85 -6.42 0.29
CA LEU A 137 12.56 -5.43 -0.75
C LEU A 137 12.78 -4.01 -0.23
N ASN A 138 12.80 -3.06 -1.15
CA ASN A 138 12.91 -1.63 -0.83
C ASN A 138 11.54 -0.97 -0.91
N ALA A 139 11.23 -0.15 0.09
CA ALA A 139 9.98 0.59 0.20
C ALA A 139 10.14 2.00 -0.36
N ILE A 140 9.23 2.42 -1.25
CA ILE A 140 9.20 3.77 -1.79
C ILE A 140 7.89 4.42 -1.35
N THR A 141 7.98 5.35 -0.44
CA THR A 141 6.82 6.06 0.13
C THR A 141 6.53 7.38 -0.58
N GLY A 142 7.47 7.88 -1.33
CA GLY A 142 7.27 9.12 -2.09
C GLY A 142 8.52 9.89 -2.41
#